data_0a259de731499cf2a430a17401fadb87
#
_entry.id   0a259de731499cf2a430a17401fadb87
#
_cell.length_a   1.000
_cell.length_b   1.000
_cell.length_c   1.000
_cell.angle_alpha   90.00
_cell.angle_beta   90.00
_cell.angle_gamma   90.00
#
_symmetry.space_group_name_H-M   'P 1'
#
loop_
_entity.id
_entity.type
_entity.pdbx_description
1 polymer ?
#
loop_
_entity_poly.entity_id
_entity_poly.type
_entity_poly.pdbx_seq_one_letter_code
_entity_poly.pdbx_strand_id
1 'polypeptide(L)'
;VSAPFEPGEHALLLDQRGRTYLVLLQAGGTFHSHSGTLAHDEILGRPEGTRLETANGMVLTAFRPLLSDHVLKMKRGAQVVYPKDLGPILMFADIHPGARVLEAGTGSAALTIALCRTVGESGKVVSYEAREEHMEQARKNLGGFFGKIPDQLQLRDGDVAEVAATGERFERCVLDLPEPWGPLEAIHGALEPGGVLCAYLPTTIQVQQLVLELPHSGFLHIQTFETLRRGWHVTERSVRPDHRMIGHTGFLTVARRLA
;
A
#
# COMPACT_ATOMS: atom_id res chain seq x y z
N VAL A 1 -15.34 23.01 -4.02
CA VAL A 1 -14.20 23.64 -3.34
C VAL A 1 -13.65 22.57 -2.41
N SER A 2 -12.35 22.25 -2.51
CA SER A 2 -11.73 21.28 -1.58
C SER A 2 -11.79 21.84 -0.16
N ALA A 3 -12.04 20.97 0.82
CA ALA A 3 -12.01 21.34 2.23
C ALA A 3 -10.65 21.94 2.61
N PRO A 4 -10.59 22.92 3.52
CA PRO A 4 -9.32 23.44 4.01
C PRO A 4 -8.51 22.35 4.74
N PHE A 5 -7.19 22.53 4.82
CA PHE A 5 -6.34 21.63 5.60
C PHE A 5 -6.61 21.73 7.09
N GLU A 6 -6.67 20.59 7.77
CA GLU A 6 -6.92 20.49 9.20
C GLU A 6 -5.70 19.91 9.96
N PRO A 7 -5.55 20.17 11.27
CA PRO A 7 -4.54 19.51 12.09
C PRO A 7 -4.72 17.99 12.07
N GLY A 8 -3.61 17.23 11.96
CA GLY A 8 -3.62 15.77 11.86
C GLY A 8 -3.68 15.24 10.42
N GLU A 9 -3.96 16.09 9.43
CA GLU A 9 -3.86 15.71 8.03
C GLU A 9 -2.41 15.71 7.52
N HIS A 10 -2.15 14.90 6.48
CA HIS A 10 -0.90 14.99 5.73
C HIS A 10 -1.00 16.00 4.60
N ALA A 11 0.02 16.85 4.47
CA ALA A 11 0.24 17.69 3.29
C ALA A 11 1.45 17.16 2.49
N LEU A 12 1.31 17.13 1.17
CA LEU A 12 2.41 16.94 0.23
C LEU A 12 2.86 18.31 -0.25
N LEU A 13 4.03 18.75 0.20
CA LEU A 13 4.62 20.01 -0.23
C LEU A 13 5.48 19.78 -1.45
N LEU A 14 5.14 20.43 -2.57
CA LEU A 14 5.84 20.37 -3.84
C LEU A 14 6.66 21.64 -4.06
N ASP A 15 7.97 21.53 -4.27
CA ASP A 15 8.82 22.66 -4.62
C ASP A 15 8.91 22.88 -6.15
N GLN A 16 9.44 24.02 -6.54
CA GLN A 16 9.60 24.41 -7.96
C GLN A 16 10.53 23.48 -8.77
N ARG A 17 11.32 22.64 -8.11
CA ARG A 17 12.21 21.64 -8.75
C ARG A 17 11.54 20.26 -8.85
N GLY A 18 10.28 20.14 -8.47
CA GLY A 18 9.53 18.88 -8.47
C GLY A 18 9.85 17.94 -7.29
N ARG A 19 10.55 18.41 -6.26
CA ARG A 19 10.77 17.61 -5.04
C ARG A 19 9.55 17.71 -4.16
N THR A 20 9.20 16.60 -3.55
CA THR A 20 8.01 16.48 -2.69
C THR A 20 8.39 16.08 -1.27
N TYR A 21 7.67 16.64 -0.30
CA TYR A 21 7.86 16.39 1.12
C TYR A 21 6.49 16.05 1.73
N LEU A 22 6.40 14.91 2.43
CA LEU A 22 5.20 14.52 3.16
C LEU A 22 5.31 15.04 4.61
N VAL A 23 4.35 15.85 5.02
CA VAL A 23 4.35 16.53 6.31
C VAL A 23 3.04 16.25 7.03
N LEU A 24 3.09 15.76 8.27
CA LEU A 24 1.94 15.67 9.16
C LEU A 24 1.70 17.04 9.78
N LEU A 25 0.56 17.66 9.47
CA LEU A 25 0.24 19.00 9.94
C LEU A 25 -0.16 18.99 11.41
N GLN A 26 0.43 19.89 12.18
CA GLN A 26 0.15 20.08 13.62
C GLN A 26 0.09 21.57 13.91
N ALA A 27 -0.89 22.03 14.68
CA ALA A 27 -0.96 23.43 15.13
C ALA A 27 0.35 23.79 15.86
N GLY A 28 0.93 24.95 15.53
CA GLY A 28 2.22 25.41 16.05
C GLY A 28 3.43 24.63 15.55
N GLY A 29 3.26 23.63 14.66
CA GLY A 29 4.35 22.86 14.05
C GLY A 29 5.13 23.66 13.02
N THR A 30 6.30 23.14 12.63
CA THR A 30 7.15 23.78 11.61
C THR A 30 7.76 22.73 10.71
N PHE A 31 7.63 22.90 9.41
CA PHE A 31 8.36 22.14 8.40
C PHE A 31 9.76 22.74 8.22
N HIS A 32 10.77 21.87 8.22
CA HIS A 32 12.18 22.25 8.04
C HIS A 32 12.72 21.63 6.75
N SER A 33 13.38 22.44 5.95
CA SER A 33 14.14 22.00 4.77
C SER A 33 15.48 22.70 4.70
N HIS A 34 16.37 22.24 3.82
CA HIS A 34 17.63 22.92 3.50
C HIS A 34 17.43 24.34 2.92
N SER A 35 16.24 24.67 2.48
CA SER A 35 15.87 25.94 1.85
C SER A 35 14.91 26.77 2.71
N GLY A 36 14.95 26.60 4.04
CA GLY A 36 14.18 27.38 4.99
C GLY A 36 13.08 26.59 5.70
N THR A 37 12.35 27.31 6.52
CA THR A 37 11.26 26.79 7.36
C THR A 37 9.93 27.34 6.88
N LEU A 38 8.84 26.59 7.13
CA LEU A 38 7.46 26.98 6.91
C LEU A 38 6.63 26.56 8.11
N ALA A 39 5.89 27.48 8.75
CA ALA A 39 4.99 27.12 9.82
C ALA A 39 3.79 26.32 9.29
N HIS A 40 3.38 25.27 9.99
CA HIS A 40 2.19 24.50 9.60
C HIS A 40 0.93 25.35 9.64
N ASP A 41 0.87 26.36 10.51
CA ASP A 41 -0.25 27.28 10.62
C ASP A 41 -0.46 28.13 9.37
N GLU A 42 0.56 28.28 8.52
CA GLU A 42 0.41 28.90 7.21
C GLU A 42 -0.31 28.02 6.19
N ILE A 43 -0.35 26.70 6.41
CA ILE A 43 -1.04 25.72 5.56
C ILE A 43 -2.45 25.46 6.11
N LEU A 44 -2.58 25.37 7.44
CA LEU A 44 -3.84 25.07 8.11
C LEU A 44 -4.91 26.14 7.77
N GLY A 45 -6.13 25.69 7.53
CA GLY A 45 -7.25 26.53 7.11
C GLY A 45 -7.22 26.96 5.64
N ARG A 46 -6.17 26.61 4.89
CA ARG A 46 -6.09 26.93 3.47
C ARG A 46 -6.55 25.78 2.57
N PRO A 47 -7.06 26.06 1.37
CA PRO A 47 -7.43 25.02 0.42
C PRO A 47 -6.19 24.36 -0.20
N GLU A 48 -6.39 23.18 -0.73
CA GLU A 48 -5.40 22.45 -1.54
C GLU A 48 -4.99 23.26 -2.79
N GLY A 49 -3.72 23.16 -3.19
CA GLY A 49 -3.16 23.97 -4.28
C GLY A 49 -2.62 25.34 -3.82
N THR A 50 -2.71 25.65 -2.54
CA THR A 50 -2.16 26.91 -1.98
C THR A 50 -0.65 26.97 -2.17
N ARG A 51 -0.16 28.11 -2.67
CA ARG A 51 1.27 28.42 -2.76
C ARG A 51 1.70 29.19 -1.50
N LEU A 52 2.83 28.79 -0.94
CA LEU A 52 3.42 29.28 0.28
C LEU A 52 4.90 29.54 0.05
N GLU A 53 5.48 30.42 0.84
CA GLU A 53 6.89 30.76 0.73
C GLU A 53 7.59 30.48 2.05
N THR A 54 8.71 29.77 2.03
CA THR A 54 9.55 29.57 3.22
C THR A 54 10.28 30.84 3.59
N ALA A 55 10.79 30.92 4.83
CA ALA A 55 11.57 32.06 5.32
C ALA A 55 12.75 32.46 4.39
N ASN A 56 13.25 31.55 3.57
CA ASN A 56 14.35 31.78 2.65
C ASN A 56 13.90 31.92 1.17
N GLY A 57 12.62 32.17 0.90
CA GLY A 57 12.10 32.46 -0.44
C GLY A 57 11.82 31.23 -1.32
N MET A 58 11.86 30.00 -0.77
CA MET A 58 11.46 28.82 -1.53
C MET A 58 9.93 28.74 -1.61
N VAL A 59 9.40 28.69 -2.84
CA VAL A 59 7.97 28.51 -3.06
C VAL A 59 7.61 27.03 -3.00
N LEU A 60 6.61 26.72 -2.18
CA LEU A 60 6.02 25.41 -2.01
C LEU A 60 4.54 25.45 -2.40
N THR A 61 4.04 24.38 -3.00
CA THR A 61 2.61 24.20 -3.22
C THR A 61 2.13 23.04 -2.37
N ALA A 62 1.07 23.26 -1.58
CA ALA A 62 0.51 22.24 -0.68
C ALA A 62 -0.62 21.48 -1.36
N PHE A 63 -0.50 20.15 -1.45
CA PHE A 63 -1.53 19.23 -1.93
C PHE A 63 -1.85 18.19 -0.87
N ARG A 64 -3.02 17.55 -0.93
CA ARG A 64 -3.23 16.28 -0.24
C ARG A 64 -2.44 15.18 -0.96
N PRO A 65 -1.73 14.30 -0.22
CA PRO A 65 -0.97 13.24 -0.86
C PRO A 65 -1.89 12.23 -1.54
N LEU A 66 -1.52 11.83 -2.74
CA LEU A 66 -2.11 10.64 -3.35
C LEU A 66 -1.66 9.40 -2.58
N LEU A 67 -2.38 8.28 -2.74
CA LEU A 67 -1.97 7.01 -2.12
C LEU A 67 -0.55 6.63 -2.53
N SER A 68 -0.16 6.83 -3.79
CA SER A 68 1.19 6.59 -4.28
C SER A 68 2.25 7.43 -3.55
N ASP A 69 1.95 8.70 -3.26
CA ASP A 69 2.88 9.57 -2.54
C ASP A 69 3.05 9.11 -1.10
N HIS A 70 1.95 8.73 -0.46
CA HIS A 70 1.96 8.22 0.91
C HIS A 70 2.79 6.93 1.00
N VAL A 71 2.52 5.93 0.16
CA VAL A 71 3.25 4.64 0.13
C VAL A 71 4.75 4.85 -0.12
N LEU A 72 5.13 5.78 -0.99
CA LEU A 72 6.54 6.04 -1.29
C LEU A 72 7.29 6.78 -0.17
N LYS A 73 6.57 7.52 0.69
CA LYS A 73 7.16 8.40 1.71
C LYS A 73 6.87 7.99 3.15
N MET A 74 5.97 7.02 3.37
CA MET A 74 5.66 6.50 4.72
C MET A 74 6.91 5.91 5.40
N LYS A 75 6.92 5.91 6.73
CA LYS A 75 7.97 5.20 7.49
C LYS A 75 7.85 3.70 7.24
N ARG A 76 8.99 3.08 6.94
CA ARG A 76 9.05 1.67 6.59
C ARG A 76 9.70 0.88 7.71
N GLY A 77 9.00 -0.11 8.24
CA GLY A 77 9.55 -1.17 9.08
C GLY A 77 9.95 -2.39 8.23
N ALA A 78 9.29 -2.57 7.09
CA ALA A 78 9.52 -3.65 6.12
C ALA A 78 9.60 -3.07 4.69
N GLN A 79 10.07 -3.89 3.74
CA GLN A 79 9.93 -3.60 2.32
C GLN A 79 8.44 -3.44 2.00
N VAL A 80 8.09 -2.44 1.18
CA VAL A 80 6.69 -2.17 0.82
C VAL A 80 6.40 -2.63 -0.61
N VAL A 81 5.19 -3.08 -0.86
CA VAL A 81 4.67 -3.26 -2.21
C VAL A 81 4.59 -1.90 -2.89
N TYR A 82 5.27 -1.75 -4.03
CA TYR A 82 5.34 -0.47 -4.73
C TYR A 82 4.01 -0.10 -5.40
N PRO A 83 3.72 1.21 -5.57
CA PRO A 83 2.49 1.65 -6.22
C PRO A 83 2.23 1.04 -7.60
N LYS A 84 3.30 0.73 -8.36
CA LYS A 84 3.18 0.08 -9.67
C LYS A 84 2.61 -1.34 -9.60
N ASP A 85 2.75 -2.00 -8.44
CA ASP A 85 2.28 -3.37 -8.19
C ASP A 85 0.96 -3.38 -7.43
N LEU A 86 0.68 -2.38 -6.59
CA LEU A 86 -0.60 -2.25 -5.87
C LEU A 86 -1.81 -2.24 -6.83
N GLY A 87 -1.73 -1.46 -7.93
CA GLY A 87 -2.80 -1.41 -8.92
C GLY A 87 -3.09 -2.78 -9.55
N PRO A 88 -2.08 -3.47 -10.09
CA PRO A 88 -2.22 -4.84 -10.58
C PRO A 88 -2.74 -5.83 -9.52
N ILE A 89 -2.27 -5.77 -8.27
CA ILE A 89 -2.82 -6.62 -7.19
C ILE A 89 -4.32 -6.41 -7.07
N LEU A 90 -4.79 -5.17 -6.96
CA LEU A 90 -6.21 -4.86 -6.83
C LEU A 90 -7.02 -5.37 -8.03
N MET A 91 -6.49 -5.23 -9.24
CA MET A 91 -7.15 -5.66 -10.47
C MET A 91 -7.18 -7.18 -10.62
N PHE A 92 -6.03 -7.84 -10.49
CA PHE A 92 -5.92 -9.29 -10.78
C PHE A 92 -6.36 -10.17 -9.62
N ALA A 93 -6.31 -9.67 -8.37
CA ALA A 93 -6.97 -10.33 -7.24
C ALA A 93 -8.47 -9.99 -7.19
N ASP A 94 -8.98 -9.16 -8.12
CA ASP A 94 -10.39 -8.76 -8.22
C ASP A 94 -10.92 -8.17 -6.89
N ILE A 95 -10.14 -7.25 -6.31
CA ILE A 95 -10.54 -6.55 -5.08
C ILE A 95 -11.58 -5.48 -5.44
N HIS A 96 -12.76 -5.57 -4.86
CA HIS A 96 -13.89 -4.70 -5.19
C HIS A 96 -14.59 -4.17 -3.91
N PRO A 97 -15.43 -3.14 -4.02
CA PRO A 97 -16.23 -2.68 -2.88
C PRO A 97 -17.08 -3.81 -2.29
N GLY A 98 -17.05 -3.95 -0.97
CA GLY A 98 -17.75 -5.01 -0.25
C GLY A 98 -17.01 -6.34 -0.13
N ALA A 99 -15.87 -6.53 -0.80
CA ALA A 99 -15.11 -7.78 -0.75
C ALA A 99 -14.59 -8.08 0.67
N ARG A 100 -14.52 -9.37 0.98
CA ARG A 100 -13.89 -9.91 2.20
C ARG A 100 -12.51 -10.44 1.86
N VAL A 101 -11.49 -9.74 2.32
CA VAL A 101 -10.08 -9.96 1.94
C VAL A 101 -9.28 -10.46 3.14
N LEU A 102 -8.56 -11.55 2.94
CA LEU A 102 -7.48 -12.02 3.81
C LEU A 102 -6.16 -11.47 3.30
N GLU A 103 -5.41 -10.81 4.15
CA GLU A 103 -4.05 -10.35 3.87
C GLU A 103 -3.07 -11.02 4.84
N ALA A 104 -1.92 -11.42 4.35
CA ALA A 104 -0.81 -11.85 5.20
C ALA A 104 0.49 -11.18 4.79
N GLY A 105 1.19 -10.66 5.80
CA GLY A 105 2.33 -9.77 5.67
C GLY A 105 1.89 -8.30 5.65
N THR A 106 1.26 -7.84 6.74
CA THR A 106 0.87 -6.41 6.91
C THR A 106 2.05 -5.47 6.69
N GLY A 107 3.21 -5.84 7.19
CA GLY A 107 4.46 -5.10 7.03
C GLY A 107 4.34 -3.64 7.47
N SER A 108 4.54 -2.73 6.52
CA SER A 108 4.34 -1.28 6.77
C SER A 108 2.92 -0.79 6.46
N ALA A 109 1.98 -1.67 6.16
CA ALA A 109 0.58 -1.42 5.80
C ALA A 109 0.36 -0.71 4.45
N ALA A 110 1.31 -0.71 3.52
CA ALA A 110 1.12 -0.09 2.21
C ALA A 110 0.01 -0.78 1.39
N LEU A 111 0.04 -2.12 1.35
CA LEU A 111 -0.99 -2.93 0.71
C LEU A 111 -2.31 -2.86 1.49
N THR A 112 -2.25 -2.99 2.81
CA THR A 112 -3.42 -2.90 3.72
C THR A 112 -4.23 -1.62 3.48
N ILE A 113 -3.55 -0.46 3.37
CA ILE A 113 -4.21 0.83 3.07
C ILE A 113 -4.92 0.78 1.71
N ALA A 114 -4.27 0.22 0.67
CA ALA A 114 -4.87 0.09 -0.65
C ALA A 114 -6.09 -0.84 -0.62
N LEU A 115 -6.01 -1.98 0.07
CA LEU A 115 -7.11 -2.91 0.26
C LEU A 115 -8.29 -2.25 0.98
N CYS A 116 -8.05 -1.61 2.13
CA CYS A 116 -9.11 -0.93 2.91
C CYS A 116 -9.82 0.15 2.11
N ARG A 117 -9.09 0.95 1.32
CA ARG A 117 -9.70 1.95 0.43
C ARG A 117 -10.57 1.33 -0.65
N THR A 118 -10.14 0.18 -1.18
CA THR A 118 -10.84 -0.45 -2.31
C THR A 118 -12.08 -1.20 -1.86
N VAL A 119 -12.02 -1.93 -0.75
CA VAL A 119 -13.19 -2.65 -0.23
C VAL A 119 -14.26 -1.71 0.34
N GLY A 120 -13.87 -0.51 0.79
CA GLY A 120 -14.78 0.48 1.36
C GLY A 120 -15.39 0.02 2.69
N GLU A 121 -16.35 0.80 3.19
CA GLU A 121 -16.98 0.56 4.50
C GLU A 121 -17.81 -0.73 4.54
N SER A 122 -18.32 -1.19 3.40
CA SER A 122 -19.12 -2.42 3.28
C SER A 122 -18.28 -3.70 3.19
N GLY A 123 -16.96 -3.57 2.97
CA GLY A 123 -16.05 -4.69 2.88
C GLY A 123 -15.37 -5.03 4.21
N LYS A 124 -14.48 -6.01 4.17
CA LYS A 124 -13.67 -6.40 5.33
C LYS A 124 -12.26 -6.78 4.89
N VAL A 125 -11.27 -6.32 5.62
CA VAL A 125 -9.87 -6.76 5.50
C VAL A 125 -9.45 -7.36 6.83
N VAL A 126 -8.96 -8.60 6.81
CA VAL A 126 -8.29 -9.23 7.95
C VAL A 126 -6.84 -9.40 7.56
N SER A 127 -5.94 -8.75 8.28
CA SER A 127 -4.51 -8.70 7.96
C SER A 127 -3.68 -9.29 9.10
N TYR A 128 -2.85 -10.28 8.78
CA TYR A 128 -1.97 -10.98 9.70
C TYR A 128 -0.52 -10.47 9.58
N GLU A 129 0.12 -10.28 10.73
CA GLU A 129 1.54 -9.96 10.83
C GLU A 129 2.15 -10.72 12.01
N ALA A 130 3.20 -11.49 11.73
CA ALA A 130 3.85 -12.31 12.76
C ALA A 130 4.90 -11.53 13.58
N ARG A 131 5.34 -10.36 13.10
CA ARG A 131 6.39 -9.56 13.76
C ARG A 131 5.77 -8.35 14.45
N GLU A 132 5.92 -8.29 15.76
CA GLU A 132 5.36 -7.21 16.59
C GLU A 132 5.83 -5.81 16.12
N GLU A 133 7.11 -5.65 15.80
CA GLU A 133 7.69 -4.40 15.34
C GLU A 133 7.07 -3.88 14.02
N HIS A 134 6.72 -4.81 13.10
CA HIS A 134 6.02 -4.47 11.87
C HIS A 134 4.57 -4.08 12.15
N MET A 135 3.89 -4.83 13.01
CA MET A 135 2.51 -4.51 13.42
C MET A 135 2.41 -3.14 14.09
N GLU A 136 3.36 -2.79 14.97
CA GLU A 136 3.41 -1.44 15.56
C GLU A 136 3.59 -0.33 14.50
N GLN A 137 4.49 -0.55 13.53
CA GLN A 137 4.70 0.42 12.46
C GLN A 137 3.47 0.51 11.53
N ALA A 138 2.82 -0.63 11.24
CA ALA A 138 1.57 -0.67 10.49
C ALA A 138 0.47 0.17 11.16
N ARG A 139 0.26 0.00 12.47
CA ARG A 139 -0.73 0.78 13.24
C ARG A 139 -0.46 2.28 13.16
N LYS A 140 0.81 2.71 13.26
CA LYS A 140 1.21 4.11 13.13
C LYS A 140 0.91 4.66 11.73
N ASN A 141 1.24 3.90 10.68
CA ASN A 141 1.01 4.31 9.29
C ASN A 141 -0.49 4.35 8.94
N LEU A 142 -1.26 3.37 9.41
CA LEU A 142 -2.73 3.33 9.23
C LEU A 142 -3.40 4.51 9.94
N GLY A 143 -3.04 4.75 11.21
CA GLY A 143 -3.54 5.89 11.97
C GLY A 143 -3.17 7.23 11.32
N GLY A 144 -1.94 7.35 10.82
CA GLY A 144 -1.50 8.55 10.10
C GLY A 144 -2.19 8.77 8.76
N PHE A 145 -2.63 7.70 8.08
CA PHE A 145 -3.31 7.81 6.79
C PHE A 145 -4.83 8.03 6.93
N PHE A 146 -5.50 7.27 7.81
CA PHE A 146 -6.95 7.32 7.98
C PHE A 146 -7.42 8.19 9.15
N GLY A 147 -6.50 8.70 9.98
CA GLY A 147 -6.83 9.38 11.25
C GLY A 147 -7.11 8.40 12.40
N LYS A 148 -7.65 7.22 12.11
CA LYS A 148 -7.87 6.09 13.02
C LYS A 148 -7.67 4.78 12.26
N ILE A 149 -7.63 3.67 12.96
CA ILE A 149 -7.73 2.34 12.31
C ILE A 149 -9.15 2.21 11.73
N PRO A 150 -9.30 1.90 10.43
CA PRO A 150 -10.61 1.78 9.80
C PRO A 150 -11.44 0.64 10.40
N ASP A 151 -12.75 0.84 10.53
CA ASP A 151 -13.64 -0.14 11.16
C ASP A 151 -13.75 -1.46 10.36
N GLN A 152 -13.55 -1.41 9.03
CA GLN A 152 -13.50 -2.59 8.17
C GLN A 152 -12.18 -3.37 8.26
N LEU A 153 -11.17 -2.88 8.99
CA LEU A 153 -9.87 -3.54 9.14
C LEU A 153 -9.75 -4.24 10.49
N GLN A 154 -9.39 -5.52 10.44
CA GLN A 154 -8.98 -6.27 11.61
C GLN A 154 -7.50 -6.67 11.47
N LEU A 155 -6.66 -6.10 12.32
CA LEU A 155 -5.25 -6.49 12.45
C LEU A 155 -5.12 -7.65 13.42
N ARG A 156 -4.38 -8.68 13.05
CA ARG A 156 -4.11 -9.87 13.86
C ARG A 156 -2.61 -10.11 13.98
N ASP A 157 -2.15 -10.16 15.22
CA ASP A 157 -0.80 -10.57 15.53
C ASP A 157 -0.72 -12.10 15.42
N GLY A 158 0.27 -12.65 14.70
CA GLY A 158 0.48 -14.08 14.54
C GLY A 158 0.59 -14.55 13.09
N ASP A 159 0.63 -15.87 12.92
CA ASP A 159 0.74 -16.52 11.62
C ASP A 159 -0.64 -16.64 10.95
N VAL A 160 -0.68 -16.40 9.63
CA VAL A 160 -1.91 -16.50 8.84
C VAL A 160 -2.50 -17.92 8.84
N ALA A 161 -1.71 -18.95 9.11
CA ALA A 161 -2.20 -20.33 9.26
C ALA A 161 -3.26 -20.45 10.38
N GLU A 162 -3.24 -19.57 11.37
CA GLU A 162 -4.23 -19.52 12.44
C GLU A 162 -5.65 -19.19 11.91
N VAL A 163 -5.78 -18.70 10.68
CA VAL A 163 -7.08 -18.44 10.04
C VAL A 163 -7.96 -19.70 9.98
N ALA A 164 -7.34 -20.88 9.86
CA ALA A 164 -8.05 -22.15 9.83
C ALA A 164 -8.92 -22.39 11.08
N ALA A 165 -8.48 -21.92 12.25
CA ALA A 165 -9.19 -22.08 13.52
C ALA A 165 -10.33 -21.06 13.70
N THR A 166 -10.43 -20.02 12.89
CA THR A 166 -11.41 -18.93 13.07
C THR A 166 -12.78 -19.25 12.51
N GLY A 167 -12.89 -20.17 11.56
CA GLY A 167 -14.10 -20.46 10.80
C GLY A 167 -14.53 -19.33 9.83
N GLU A 168 -13.74 -18.25 9.73
CA GLU A 168 -14.04 -17.15 8.80
C GLU A 168 -13.84 -17.56 7.34
N ARG A 169 -14.57 -16.93 6.45
CA ARG A 169 -14.49 -17.14 5.00
C ARG A 169 -14.17 -15.84 4.29
N PHE A 170 -13.36 -15.96 3.25
CA PHE A 170 -12.88 -14.84 2.44
C PHE A 170 -13.08 -15.12 0.96
N GLU A 171 -13.29 -14.07 0.18
CA GLU A 171 -13.41 -14.18 -1.28
C GLU A 171 -12.06 -13.99 -1.96
N ARG A 172 -11.16 -13.24 -1.32
CA ARG A 172 -9.85 -12.85 -1.84
C ARG A 172 -8.78 -13.03 -0.77
N CYS A 173 -7.60 -13.46 -1.21
CA CYS A 173 -6.42 -13.55 -0.34
C CYS A 173 -5.23 -12.90 -1.04
N VAL A 174 -4.49 -12.04 -0.33
CA VAL A 174 -3.25 -11.43 -0.83
C VAL A 174 -2.12 -11.72 0.14
N LEU A 175 -1.00 -12.25 -0.40
CA LEU A 175 0.15 -12.69 0.39
C LEU A 175 1.39 -11.89 0.00
N ASP A 176 1.98 -11.21 0.98
CA ASP A 176 3.32 -10.60 0.92
C ASP A 176 4.22 -11.28 1.96
N LEU A 177 4.47 -12.56 1.75
CA LEU A 177 5.22 -13.43 2.64
C LEU A 177 6.47 -13.98 1.95
N PRO A 178 7.56 -14.24 2.70
CA PRO A 178 8.76 -14.85 2.14
C PRO A 178 8.54 -16.31 1.68
N GLU A 179 7.64 -17.04 2.34
CA GLU A 179 7.33 -18.45 2.08
C GLU A 179 5.81 -18.69 2.02
N PRO A 180 5.11 -18.16 0.98
CA PRO A 180 3.64 -18.21 0.92
C PRO A 180 3.09 -19.62 0.68
N TRP A 181 3.92 -20.61 0.36
CA TRP A 181 3.52 -22.01 0.22
C TRP A 181 3.22 -22.69 1.56
N GLY A 182 3.80 -22.23 2.67
CA GLY A 182 3.60 -22.82 4.01
C GLY A 182 2.13 -22.81 4.45
N PRO A 183 1.42 -21.69 4.42
CA PRO A 183 0.04 -21.61 4.90
C PRO A 183 -1.04 -21.97 3.86
N LEU A 184 -0.71 -22.54 2.69
CA LEU A 184 -1.67 -22.75 1.60
C LEU A 184 -2.87 -23.63 1.98
N GLU A 185 -2.71 -24.65 2.81
CA GLU A 185 -3.80 -25.51 3.27
C GLU A 185 -4.80 -24.70 4.13
N ALA A 186 -4.29 -23.90 5.06
CA ALA A 186 -5.12 -23.04 5.91
C ALA A 186 -5.87 -21.98 5.08
N ILE A 187 -5.17 -21.38 4.12
CA ILE A 187 -5.74 -20.38 3.21
C ILE A 187 -6.80 -21.02 2.30
N HIS A 188 -6.53 -22.22 1.75
CA HIS A 188 -7.51 -22.96 0.98
C HIS A 188 -8.78 -23.19 1.80
N GLY A 189 -8.63 -23.62 3.05
CA GLY A 189 -9.74 -23.80 3.97
C GLY A 189 -10.54 -22.52 4.25
N ALA A 190 -9.90 -21.35 4.27
CA ALA A 190 -10.52 -20.06 4.58
C ALA A 190 -11.08 -19.32 3.36
N LEU A 191 -10.61 -19.60 2.15
CA LEU A 191 -11.17 -19.01 0.92
C LEU A 191 -12.49 -19.67 0.53
N GLU A 192 -13.40 -18.91 -0.08
CA GLU A 192 -14.59 -19.45 -0.72
C GLU A 192 -14.22 -20.22 -2.02
N PRO A 193 -14.99 -21.24 -2.45
CA PRO A 193 -14.83 -21.87 -3.75
C PRO A 193 -14.78 -20.83 -4.88
N GLY A 194 -13.78 -20.94 -5.77
CA GLY A 194 -13.54 -19.95 -6.82
C GLY A 194 -12.88 -18.64 -6.32
N GLY A 195 -12.58 -18.52 -5.02
CA GLY A 195 -11.84 -17.40 -4.46
C GLY A 195 -10.47 -17.20 -5.10
N VAL A 196 -9.96 -15.99 -5.07
CA VAL A 196 -8.70 -15.62 -5.70
C VAL A 196 -7.60 -15.51 -4.64
N LEU A 197 -6.46 -16.16 -4.91
CA LEU A 197 -5.21 -15.95 -4.21
C LEU A 197 -4.28 -15.15 -5.12
N CYS A 198 -3.63 -14.11 -4.56
CA CYS A 198 -2.57 -13.35 -5.20
C CYS A 198 -1.37 -13.29 -4.27
N ALA A 199 -0.21 -13.73 -4.73
CA ALA A 199 1.05 -13.64 -3.99
C ALA A 199 2.02 -12.67 -4.66
N TYR A 200 2.66 -11.82 -3.86
CA TYR A 200 3.75 -10.93 -4.29
C TYR A 200 5.09 -11.51 -3.85
N LEU A 201 5.98 -11.77 -4.80
CA LEU A 201 7.23 -12.48 -4.58
C LEU A 201 8.42 -11.77 -5.22
N PRO A 202 9.52 -11.53 -4.50
CA PRO A 202 10.66 -10.80 -5.03
C PRO A 202 11.58 -11.63 -5.95
N THR A 203 11.52 -12.97 -5.93
CA THR A 203 12.48 -13.81 -6.65
C THR A 203 11.83 -14.89 -7.50
N THR A 204 12.49 -15.27 -8.60
CA THR A 204 12.04 -16.34 -9.50
C THR A 204 12.04 -17.71 -8.83
N ILE A 205 12.94 -17.97 -7.87
CA ILE A 205 12.98 -19.22 -7.10
C ILE A 205 11.72 -19.37 -6.26
N GLN A 206 11.32 -18.31 -5.54
CA GLN A 206 10.07 -18.30 -4.77
C GLN A 206 8.84 -18.47 -5.67
N VAL A 207 8.82 -17.81 -6.83
CA VAL A 207 7.75 -18.00 -7.84
C VAL A 207 7.68 -19.46 -8.26
N GLN A 208 8.81 -20.07 -8.63
CA GLN A 208 8.84 -21.46 -9.04
C GLN A 208 8.29 -22.40 -7.95
N GLN A 209 8.73 -22.22 -6.72
CA GLN A 209 8.29 -23.04 -5.58
C GLN A 209 6.78 -22.89 -5.35
N LEU A 210 6.28 -21.67 -5.30
CA LEU A 210 4.84 -21.42 -5.12
C LEU A 210 4.01 -22.04 -6.25
N VAL A 211 4.40 -21.81 -7.52
CA VAL A 211 3.66 -22.31 -8.69
C VAL A 211 3.58 -23.83 -8.72
N LEU A 212 4.65 -24.52 -8.29
CA LEU A 212 4.66 -25.98 -8.20
C LEU A 212 3.79 -26.52 -7.06
N GLU A 213 3.67 -25.77 -5.94
CA GLU A 213 2.91 -26.18 -4.76
C GLU A 213 1.41 -25.89 -4.87
N LEU A 214 1.01 -24.84 -5.58
CA LEU A 214 -0.38 -24.41 -5.70
C LEU A 214 -1.36 -25.53 -6.16
N PRO A 215 -1.06 -26.35 -7.20
CA PRO A 215 -1.96 -27.41 -7.63
C PRO A 215 -2.16 -28.50 -6.55
N HIS A 216 -1.11 -28.82 -5.80
CA HIS A 216 -1.16 -29.80 -4.70
C HIS A 216 -2.01 -29.29 -3.52
N SER A 217 -2.10 -27.96 -3.37
CA SER A 217 -2.91 -27.29 -2.35
C SER A 217 -4.31 -26.90 -2.83
N GLY A 218 -4.78 -27.41 -3.98
CA GLY A 218 -6.14 -27.18 -4.46
C GLY A 218 -6.36 -25.84 -5.18
N PHE A 219 -5.31 -25.27 -5.76
CA PHE A 219 -5.38 -24.04 -6.56
C PHE A 219 -5.06 -24.31 -8.04
N LEU A 220 -5.85 -23.76 -8.95
CA LEU A 220 -5.64 -23.81 -10.39
C LEU A 220 -5.73 -22.41 -11.03
N HIS A 221 -5.70 -22.39 -12.37
CA HIS A 221 -5.70 -21.15 -13.16
C HIS A 221 -4.58 -20.20 -12.73
N ILE A 222 -3.36 -20.76 -12.64
CA ILE A 222 -2.18 -20.07 -12.13
C ILE A 222 -1.60 -19.17 -13.23
N GLN A 223 -1.39 -17.90 -12.92
CA GLN A 223 -0.74 -16.93 -13.80
C GLN A 223 0.33 -16.20 -13.01
N THR A 224 1.52 -16.06 -13.60
CA THR A 224 2.61 -15.26 -13.00
C THR A 224 3.06 -14.19 -13.98
N PHE A 225 3.23 -12.99 -13.50
CA PHE A 225 3.70 -11.85 -14.28
C PHE A 225 4.41 -10.81 -13.38
N GLU A 226 5.12 -9.90 -14.00
CA GLU A 226 5.61 -8.67 -13.34
C GLU A 226 5.11 -7.44 -14.11
N THR A 227 5.14 -6.28 -13.45
CA THR A 227 4.75 -5.00 -14.06
C THR A 227 5.94 -4.07 -14.18
N LEU A 228 6.05 -3.37 -15.29
CA LEU A 228 7.07 -2.38 -15.55
C LEU A 228 6.44 -1.00 -15.73
N ARG A 229 6.91 -0.02 -14.94
CA ARG A 229 6.51 1.37 -15.08
C ARG A 229 7.67 2.19 -15.59
N ARG A 230 7.52 2.74 -16.80
CA ARG A 230 8.52 3.62 -17.41
C ARG A 230 8.06 5.07 -17.32
N GLY A 231 8.82 5.90 -16.61
CA GLY A 231 8.62 7.36 -16.59
C GLY A 231 9.15 8.03 -17.86
N TRP A 232 8.61 9.21 -18.16
CA TRP A 232 9.03 10.03 -19.29
C TRP A 232 9.33 11.44 -18.81
N HIS A 233 10.48 11.95 -19.24
CA HIS A 233 10.85 13.34 -19.08
C HIS A 233 10.37 14.13 -20.30
N VAL A 234 9.49 15.10 -20.05
CA VAL A 234 8.90 15.93 -21.11
C VAL A 234 9.21 17.39 -20.84
N THR A 235 9.84 18.03 -21.80
CA THR A 235 10.10 19.48 -21.83
C THR A 235 9.80 20.02 -23.24
N GLU A 236 9.79 21.32 -23.41
CA GLU A 236 9.62 21.95 -24.73
C GLU A 236 10.63 21.45 -25.79
N ARG A 237 11.81 21.04 -25.36
CA ARG A 237 12.91 20.65 -26.23
C ARG A 237 13.21 19.16 -26.28
N SER A 238 12.59 18.36 -25.40
CA SER A 238 12.94 16.96 -25.27
C SER A 238 11.77 16.12 -24.71
N VAL A 239 11.49 15.03 -25.40
CA VAL A 239 10.60 13.96 -24.91
C VAL A 239 11.40 12.66 -24.91
N ARG A 240 11.71 12.14 -23.74
CA ARG A 240 12.55 10.93 -23.59
C ARG A 240 12.16 10.14 -22.34
N PRO A 241 12.47 8.84 -22.29
CA PRO A 241 12.37 8.08 -21.04
C PRO A 241 13.21 8.70 -19.93
N ASP A 242 12.77 8.55 -18.69
CA ASP A 242 13.59 8.87 -17.53
C ASP A 242 14.90 8.05 -17.56
N HIS A 243 15.98 8.64 -17.08
CA HIS A 243 17.30 7.96 -17.04
C HIS A 243 17.32 6.78 -16.07
N ARG A 244 16.47 6.83 -15.03
CA ARG A 244 16.37 5.78 -14.01
C ARG A 244 15.00 5.17 -14.05
N MET A 245 14.96 3.84 -14.02
CA MET A 245 13.74 3.05 -13.92
C MET A 245 13.98 1.95 -12.88
N ILE A 246 13.05 1.76 -11.96
CA ILE A 246 13.02 0.57 -11.14
C ILE A 246 12.43 -0.53 -12.01
N GLY A 247 13.29 -1.41 -12.53
CA GLY A 247 12.91 -2.46 -13.47
C GLY A 247 12.15 -3.57 -12.78
N HIS A 248 12.71 -4.08 -11.66
CA HIS A 248 12.12 -5.17 -10.91
C HIS A 248 11.82 -4.77 -9.47
N THR A 249 10.69 -5.19 -8.96
CA THR A 249 10.29 -5.07 -7.54
C THR A 249 9.76 -6.38 -6.99
N GLY A 250 9.00 -7.12 -7.79
CA GLY A 250 8.45 -8.42 -7.47
C GLY A 250 7.56 -8.94 -8.59
N PHE A 251 7.26 -10.22 -8.51
CA PHE A 251 6.33 -10.96 -9.36
C PHE A 251 4.99 -11.07 -8.65
N LEU A 252 3.93 -11.09 -9.43
CA LEU A 252 2.58 -11.40 -8.98
C LEU A 252 2.20 -12.79 -9.49
N THR A 253 1.83 -13.67 -8.57
CA THR A 253 1.28 -15.00 -8.93
C THR A 253 -0.18 -15.05 -8.46
N VAL A 254 -1.09 -15.25 -9.40
CA VAL A 254 -2.54 -15.29 -9.14
C VAL A 254 -3.05 -16.70 -9.41
N ALA A 255 -3.92 -17.20 -8.55
CA ALA A 255 -4.53 -18.52 -8.67
C ALA A 255 -5.98 -18.52 -8.17
N ARG A 256 -6.76 -19.53 -8.56
CA ARG A 256 -8.15 -19.73 -8.14
C ARG A 256 -8.29 -20.98 -7.30
N ARG A 257 -9.01 -20.86 -6.16
CA ARG A 257 -9.35 -21.99 -5.30
C ARG A 257 -10.34 -22.93 -5.98
N LEU A 258 -10.04 -24.24 -5.95
CA LEU A 258 -11.01 -25.29 -6.30
C LEU A 258 -12.07 -25.48 -5.21
N ALA A 259 -13.15 -26.16 -5.56
CA ALA A 259 -14.22 -26.49 -4.62
C ALA A 259 -13.78 -27.51 -3.55
#